data_935e073c2e829dd13d9fb103e9a72d02
#
_entry.id   935e073c2e829dd13d9fb103e9a72d02
#
_cell.length_a   1.000
_cell.length_b   1.000
_cell.length_c   1.000
_cell.angle_alpha   90.00
_cell.angle_beta   90.00
_cell.angle_gamma   90.00
#
_symmetry.space_group_name_H-M   'P 1'
#
loop_
_entity.id
_entity.type
_entity.pdbx_description
1 polymer ?
#
loop_
_entity_poly.entity_id
_entity_poly.type
_entity_poly.pdbx_seq_one_letter_code
_entity_poly.pdbx_strand_id
1 'polypeptide(L)'
;MKKILALVLAALMVFGMLTFTGCSKKLDDDKGAVIQMYLSALPANLDPTESIYDNADNAKLFGLLYEGLYSINSKGDLKKALADEVEYYVDARDNTLKLEIKLKNSRWSDGIVVDADDFVYAWQRLLSPTEDHTAASLLYPIKNARRVKEGLCSINDLGVCAIKDNVLQIAFEPEFTNVQYFLRRLASPALVPLREDNATKFDDPDNIDYTWNASTTFGMPLTNGPFKYRKISAKSFELERNLHYNNVSANEDNPVDKVVKPYEFITLLSEGDTAEEQLERFQNKDIFYLNLSGAKAETIDAAGKVSQNAIPSVYTYFFDTTSELFSDARVRKALSIALDRDHINSLTGRKTKAAEGVVPFGIDDADGKKEFRKNAGKQFVPTGDVEAAKALLAEAGVKKGSITLEYDKSRDYERAVADYCKSVWKDLGFTVKTEGKTAGYLNGIVSDKTLTDGKNRIIATDFQCVTPDAYGMLVGFSSVYSGAPVDLSVDEITYTSAHFTGFADEEYDAVCDEIVGALNNEARADAMHRAEALLIEKSPLIPLFCNTDIYATKELSGIKHDYFGTWNFTKMSQKNYKKYLPEEIVDATADDHDNADNADDAAAENGENADNTAAE
;
A
#
# COMPACT_ATOMS: atom_id res chain seq x y z
N MET A 1 31.60 -22.70 -22.61
CA MET A 1 31.35 -23.57 -21.45
C MET A 1 30.80 -22.80 -20.24
N LYS A 2 31.36 -21.64 -19.82
CA LYS A 2 30.78 -20.89 -18.67
C LYS A 2 29.40 -20.30 -18.93
N LYS A 3 29.08 -19.84 -20.15
CA LYS A 3 27.76 -19.30 -20.52
C LYS A 3 26.67 -20.38 -20.65
N ILE A 4 27.06 -21.59 -21.08
CA ILE A 4 26.13 -22.74 -21.16
C ILE A 4 25.84 -23.28 -19.75
N LEU A 5 26.83 -23.24 -18.86
CA LEU A 5 26.64 -23.64 -17.46
C LEU A 5 25.73 -22.67 -16.70
N ALA A 6 25.84 -21.36 -16.98
CA ALA A 6 24.95 -20.34 -16.40
C ALA A 6 23.51 -20.47 -16.91
N LEU A 7 23.31 -20.78 -18.19
CA LEU A 7 21.99 -21.04 -18.78
C LEU A 7 21.35 -22.31 -18.21
N VAL A 8 22.15 -23.36 -18.01
CA VAL A 8 21.66 -24.62 -17.39
C VAL A 8 21.38 -24.41 -15.89
N LEU A 9 22.18 -23.60 -15.18
CA LEU A 9 21.88 -23.25 -13.78
C LEU A 9 20.63 -22.34 -13.65
N ALA A 10 20.45 -21.39 -14.58
CA ALA A 10 19.24 -20.55 -14.61
C ALA A 10 18.00 -21.37 -14.95
N ALA A 11 18.09 -22.28 -15.92
CA ALA A 11 17.02 -23.22 -16.23
C ALA A 11 16.72 -24.18 -15.08
N LEU A 12 17.74 -24.66 -14.34
CA LEU A 12 17.57 -25.48 -13.14
C LEU A 12 17.00 -24.70 -11.95
N MET A 13 17.29 -23.40 -11.83
CA MET A 13 16.66 -22.54 -10.81
C MET A 13 15.19 -22.26 -11.13
N VAL A 14 14.85 -22.03 -12.40
CA VAL A 14 13.44 -21.90 -12.84
C VAL A 14 12.69 -23.23 -12.67
N PHE A 15 13.31 -24.37 -12.98
CA PHE A 15 12.72 -25.68 -12.71
C PHE A 15 12.68 -26.03 -11.21
N GLY A 16 13.67 -25.59 -10.43
CA GLY A 16 13.69 -25.79 -8.97
C GLY A 16 12.67 -24.96 -8.21
N MET A 17 12.13 -23.87 -8.80
CA MET A 17 11.03 -23.09 -8.23
C MET A 17 9.66 -23.68 -8.50
N LEU A 18 9.54 -24.65 -9.42
CA LEU A 18 8.29 -25.33 -9.74
C LEU A 18 8.08 -26.65 -8.97
N THR A 19 9.06 -27.09 -8.14
CA THR A 19 8.87 -28.27 -7.29
C THR A 19 8.20 -27.89 -5.98
N PHE A 20 6.90 -27.67 -6.03
CA PHE A 20 6.09 -27.45 -4.85
C PHE A 20 5.45 -28.75 -4.40
N THR A 21 5.88 -29.25 -3.26
CA THR A 21 5.15 -30.19 -2.45
C THR A 21 3.94 -29.49 -1.80
N GLY A 22 2.89 -29.30 -2.54
CA GLY A 22 1.59 -28.91 -2.03
C GLY A 22 0.56 -29.73 -2.79
N CYS A 23 -0.35 -30.42 -2.14
CA CYS A 23 -1.36 -31.30 -2.69
C CYS A 23 -1.68 -30.97 -4.15
N SER A 24 -1.28 -31.84 -5.07
CA SER A 24 -1.56 -31.71 -6.48
C SER A 24 -3.07 -31.86 -6.70
N LYS A 25 -3.81 -30.75 -6.50
CA LYS A 25 -5.16 -30.71 -7.06
C LYS A 25 -4.99 -30.63 -8.55
N LYS A 26 -5.49 -31.62 -9.26
CA LYS A 26 -5.65 -31.60 -10.70
C LYS A 26 -6.29 -30.29 -11.09
N LEU A 27 -5.56 -29.43 -11.83
CA LEU A 27 -6.12 -28.19 -12.36
C LEU A 27 -7.19 -28.59 -13.38
N ASP A 28 -8.44 -28.33 -13.02
CA ASP A 28 -9.56 -28.53 -13.91
C ASP A 28 -9.48 -27.49 -15.03
N ASP A 29 -9.61 -27.92 -16.27
CA ASP A 29 -9.57 -27.04 -17.46
C ASP A 29 -10.55 -25.87 -17.39
N ASP A 30 -11.61 -25.99 -16.61
CA ASP A 30 -12.65 -24.98 -16.46
C ASP A 30 -12.36 -23.94 -15.34
N LYS A 31 -11.28 -24.08 -14.57
CA LYS A 31 -10.99 -23.18 -13.45
C LYS A 31 -10.49 -21.80 -13.86
N GLY A 32 -9.83 -21.66 -14.99
CA GLY A 32 -9.36 -20.39 -15.50
C GLY A 32 -7.84 -20.27 -15.62
N ALA A 33 -7.34 -19.06 -15.89
CA ALA A 33 -5.93 -18.80 -16.15
C ALA A 33 -5.09 -18.75 -14.86
N VAL A 34 -3.85 -19.24 -14.96
CA VAL A 34 -2.77 -19.00 -13.99
C VAL A 34 -1.85 -17.95 -14.60
N ILE A 35 -1.77 -16.78 -13.99
CA ILE A 35 -1.13 -15.61 -14.59
C ILE A 35 0.12 -15.24 -13.80
N GLN A 36 1.27 -15.21 -14.48
CA GLN A 36 2.53 -14.75 -13.92
C GLN A 36 2.76 -13.28 -14.20
N MET A 37 3.19 -12.55 -13.18
CA MET A 37 3.42 -11.11 -13.19
C MET A 37 4.68 -10.76 -12.40
N TYR A 38 5.25 -9.59 -12.68
CA TYR A 38 6.32 -9.00 -11.88
C TYR A 38 5.83 -7.80 -11.09
N LEU A 39 6.27 -7.71 -9.84
CA LEU A 39 6.21 -6.50 -9.01
C LEU A 39 7.63 -5.99 -8.76
N SER A 40 7.77 -4.69 -8.56
CA SER A 40 9.07 -4.07 -8.21
C SER A 40 9.51 -4.45 -6.78
N ALA A 41 8.55 -4.58 -5.87
CA ALA A 41 8.75 -5.08 -4.51
C ALA A 41 7.52 -5.85 -4.06
N LEU A 42 7.71 -6.79 -3.14
CA LEU A 42 6.61 -7.41 -2.39
C LEU A 42 6.36 -6.59 -1.11
N PRO A 43 5.14 -6.55 -0.57
CA PRO A 43 4.88 -5.97 0.72
C PRO A 43 5.80 -6.57 1.79
N ALA A 44 6.47 -5.72 2.55
CA ALA A 44 7.24 -6.16 3.72
C ALA A 44 6.29 -6.52 4.88
N ASN A 45 5.21 -5.77 5.01
CA ASN A 45 4.16 -5.94 6.00
C ASN A 45 2.86 -6.38 5.31
N LEU A 46 2.19 -7.40 5.82
CA LEU A 46 0.96 -7.97 5.29
C LEU A 46 -0.32 -7.32 5.86
N ASP A 47 -0.18 -6.43 6.82
CA ASP A 47 -1.31 -5.68 7.37
C ASP A 47 -1.89 -4.73 6.30
N PRO A 48 -3.13 -4.93 5.85
CA PRO A 48 -3.71 -4.09 4.81
C PRO A 48 -4.00 -2.66 5.28
N THR A 49 -4.08 -2.43 6.60
CA THR A 49 -4.38 -1.11 7.16
C THR A 49 -3.13 -0.24 7.27
N GLU A 50 -1.94 -0.85 7.25
CA GLU A 50 -0.64 -0.20 7.36
C GLU A 50 0.06 -0.11 6.00
N SER A 51 0.38 -1.23 5.41
CA SER A 51 1.29 -1.32 4.28
C SER A 51 0.72 -0.77 2.96
N ILE A 52 -0.58 -0.48 2.90
CA ILE A 52 -1.19 0.18 1.75
C ILE A 52 -0.57 1.56 1.45
N TYR A 53 0.01 2.19 2.47
CA TYR A 53 0.64 3.52 2.36
C TYR A 53 2.09 3.46 1.91
N ASP A 54 2.74 2.30 1.97
CA ASP A 54 4.18 2.17 1.72
C ASP A 54 4.56 2.45 0.27
N ASN A 55 3.76 1.91 -0.67
CA ASN A 55 3.98 2.11 -2.10
C ASN A 55 2.76 1.71 -2.96
N ALA A 56 2.80 2.12 -4.23
CA ALA A 56 1.71 1.85 -5.18
C ALA A 56 1.54 0.35 -5.51
N ASP A 57 2.57 -0.47 -5.42
CA ASP A 57 2.47 -1.92 -5.70
C ASP A 57 1.75 -2.64 -4.56
N ASN A 58 1.92 -2.20 -3.31
CA ASN A 58 1.13 -2.70 -2.18
C ASN A 58 -0.36 -2.41 -2.40
N ALA A 59 -0.73 -1.19 -2.76
CA ALA A 59 -2.11 -0.85 -3.06
C ALA A 59 -2.73 -1.75 -4.14
N LYS A 60 -1.97 -2.04 -5.21
CA LYS A 60 -2.40 -2.95 -6.27
C LYS A 60 -2.70 -4.35 -5.73
N LEU A 61 -1.79 -4.91 -4.94
CA LEU A 61 -1.90 -6.26 -4.41
C LEU A 61 -3.05 -6.38 -3.39
N PHE A 62 -3.13 -5.44 -2.43
CA PHE A 62 -4.19 -5.46 -1.42
C PHE A 62 -5.58 -5.25 -2.02
N GLY A 63 -5.70 -4.52 -3.13
CA GLY A 63 -6.96 -4.40 -3.89
C GLY A 63 -7.47 -5.72 -4.49
N LEU A 64 -6.62 -6.75 -4.60
CA LEU A 64 -7.04 -8.11 -4.96
C LEU A 64 -7.48 -8.95 -3.75
N LEU A 65 -7.02 -8.58 -2.55
CA LEU A 65 -7.16 -9.38 -1.33
C LEU A 65 -8.28 -8.89 -0.41
N TYR A 66 -8.54 -7.58 -0.41
CA TYR A 66 -9.49 -6.97 0.52
C TYR A 66 -10.51 -6.09 -0.20
N GLU A 67 -11.72 -6.05 0.34
CA GLU A 67 -12.80 -5.18 -0.11
C GLU A 67 -13.39 -4.43 1.09
N GLY A 68 -13.48 -3.09 0.97
CA GLY A 68 -14.05 -2.22 1.99
C GLY A 68 -15.54 -1.92 1.77
N LEU A 69 -16.09 -0.92 2.46
CA LEU A 69 -17.49 -0.51 2.33
C LEU A 69 -17.78 0.13 0.96
N TYR A 70 -16.85 0.92 0.46
CA TYR A 70 -16.96 1.65 -0.79
C TYR A 70 -15.69 1.49 -1.65
N SER A 71 -15.80 1.83 -2.92
CA SER A 71 -14.70 2.00 -3.84
C SER A 71 -14.92 3.23 -4.70
N ILE A 72 -13.88 3.77 -5.32
CA ILE A 72 -13.97 4.86 -6.28
C ILE A 72 -13.42 4.36 -7.60
N ASN A 73 -14.24 4.39 -8.65
CA ASN A 73 -13.78 3.94 -9.95
C ASN A 73 -12.77 4.92 -10.58
N SER A 74 -12.12 4.53 -11.66
CA SER A 74 -11.12 5.36 -12.36
C SER A 74 -11.65 6.71 -12.89
N LYS A 75 -12.96 6.98 -12.77
CA LYS A 75 -13.60 8.26 -13.15
C LYS A 75 -13.90 9.15 -11.94
N GLY A 76 -13.55 8.73 -10.73
CA GLY A 76 -13.84 9.44 -9.48
C GLY A 76 -15.25 9.18 -8.92
N ASP A 77 -16.06 8.29 -9.52
CA ASP A 77 -17.39 8.00 -8.99
C ASP A 77 -17.32 7.04 -7.81
N LEU A 78 -17.99 7.41 -6.70
CA LEU A 78 -18.17 6.54 -5.55
C LEU A 78 -19.08 5.35 -5.90
N LYS A 79 -18.68 4.15 -5.55
CA LYS A 79 -19.39 2.90 -5.75
C LYS A 79 -19.53 2.17 -4.42
N LYS A 80 -20.69 1.58 -4.17
CA LYS A 80 -20.91 0.68 -3.03
C LYS A 80 -20.19 -0.65 -3.31
N ALA A 81 -19.23 -0.99 -2.47
CA ALA A 81 -18.58 -2.30 -2.45
C ALA A 81 -19.34 -3.23 -1.47
N LEU A 82 -18.94 -3.34 -0.22
CA LEU A 82 -19.72 -4.13 0.77
C LEU A 82 -20.94 -3.39 1.31
N ALA A 83 -21.04 -2.06 1.19
CA ALA A 83 -22.24 -1.34 1.57
C ALA A 83 -23.42 -1.70 0.65
N ASP A 84 -24.61 -1.96 1.22
CA ASP A 84 -25.87 -2.22 0.53
C ASP A 84 -26.83 -1.04 0.68
N GLU A 85 -27.50 -0.95 1.81
CA GLU A 85 -28.39 0.14 2.16
C GLU A 85 -27.66 1.12 3.10
N VAL A 86 -27.90 2.41 2.92
CA VAL A 86 -27.20 3.45 3.67
C VAL A 86 -28.21 4.53 4.02
N GLU A 87 -28.37 4.78 5.31
CA GLU A 87 -29.26 5.80 5.86
C GLU A 87 -28.52 6.67 6.86
N TYR A 88 -28.82 7.96 6.93
CA TYR A 88 -28.33 8.84 7.98
C TYR A 88 -29.43 9.76 8.49
N TYR A 89 -29.41 10.02 9.79
CA TYR A 89 -30.42 10.77 10.49
C TYR A 89 -29.88 11.41 11.76
N VAL A 90 -30.57 12.42 12.28
CA VAL A 90 -30.30 12.95 13.62
C VAL A 90 -31.16 12.18 14.64
N ASP A 91 -30.50 11.52 15.59
CA ASP A 91 -31.20 10.82 16.67
C ASP A 91 -31.82 11.84 17.62
N ALA A 92 -33.15 11.84 17.71
CA ALA A 92 -33.91 12.81 18.53
C ALA A 92 -33.67 12.68 20.05
N ARG A 93 -33.06 11.58 20.51
CA ARG A 93 -32.79 11.33 21.93
C ARG A 93 -31.59 12.10 22.45
N ASP A 94 -30.56 12.24 21.64
CA ASP A 94 -29.28 12.83 22.01
C ASP A 94 -28.78 13.90 21.02
N ASN A 95 -29.59 14.20 19.99
CA ASN A 95 -29.23 15.15 18.89
C ASN A 95 -27.95 14.79 18.14
N THR A 96 -27.59 13.51 18.11
CA THR A 96 -26.39 13.03 17.43
C THR A 96 -26.71 12.64 15.98
N LEU A 97 -25.89 13.10 15.03
CA LEU A 97 -25.95 12.64 13.65
C LEU A 97 -25.44 11.19 13.58
N LYS A 98 -26.26 10.29 13.06
CA LYS A 98 -25.96 8.87 12.91
C LYS A 98 -26.00 8.45 11.45
N LEU A 99 -25.14 7.51 11.10
CA LEU A 99 -25.08 6.83 9.80
C LEU A 99 -25.22 5.33 10.05
N GLU A 100 -26.15 4.71 9.36
CA GLU A 100 -26.31 3.25 9.34
C GLU A 100 -25.98 2.71 7.97
N ILE A 101 -25.11 1.69 7.94
CA ILE A 101 -24.68 1.00 6.73
C ILE A 101 -25.03 -0.48 6.88
N LYS A 102 -25.97 -0.95 6.08
CA LYS A 102 -26.24 -2.38 5.96
C LYS A 102 -25.24 -3.00 5.01
N LEU A 103 -24.65 -4.11 5.41
CA LEU A 103 -23.68 -4.84 4.62
C LEU A 103 -24.36 -5.80 3.65
N LYS A 104 -23.75 -5.96 2.47
CA LYS A 104 -24.04 -7.07 1.56
C LYS A 104 -23.60 -8.38 2.22
N ASN A 105 -24.21 -9.47 1.81
CA ASN A 105 -23.75 -10.79 2.21
C ASN A 105 -22.41 -11.09 1.53
N SER A 106 -21.34 -11.09 2.31
CA SER A 106 -19.97 -11.39 1.90
C SER A 106 -19.33 -12.37 2.87
N ARG A 107 -18.22 -13.01 2.45
CA ARG A 107 -17.56 -14.03 3.26
C ARG A 107 -16.04 -13.86 3.21
N TRP A 108 -15.42 -14.19 4.32
CA TRP A 108 -13.99 -14.40 4.41
C TRP A 108 -13.54 -15.60 3.58
N SER A 109 -12.26 -15.67 3.32
CA SER A 109 -11.65 -16.74 2.48
C SER A 109 -11.77 -18.15 3.07
N ASP A 110 -12.14 -18.28 4.34
CA ASP A 110 -12.48 -19.54 5.02
C ASP A 110 -13.98 -19.86 5.00
N GLY A 111 -14.81 -18.96 4.46
CA GLY A 111 -16.26 -19.14 4.34
C GLY A 111 -17.11 -18.55 5.46
N ILE A 112 -16.50 -18.00 6.52
CA ILE A 112 -17.23 -17.28 7.57
C ILE A 112 -17.77 -15.95 7.01
N VAL A 113 -18.93 -15.52 7.48
CA VAL A 113 -19.58 -14.27 7.03
C VAL A 113 -18.74 -13.07 7.49
N VAL A 114 -18.56 -12.08 6.60
CA VAL A 114 -18.08 -10.75 6.97
C VAL A 114 -19.22 -10.00 7.61
N ASP A 115 -19.06 -9.56 8.83
CA ASP A 115 -20.08 -8.86 9.60
C ASP A 115 -19.66 -7.43 9.99
N ALA A 116 -20.54 -6.74 10.72
CA ALA A 116 -20.29 -5.37 11.12
C ALA A 116 -19.22 -5.28 12.23
N ASP A 117 -19.08 -6.31 13.04
CA ASP A 117 -18.06 -6.35 14.10
C ASP A 117 -16.63 -6.43 13.51
N ASP A 118 -16.45 -7.01 12.32
CA ASP A 118 -15.17 -7.01 11.61
C ASP A 118 -14.68 -5.56 11.28
N PHE A 119 -15.63 -4.67 10.95
CA PHE A 119 -15.32 -3.24 10.75
C PHE A 119 -15.09 -2.51 12.07
N VAL A 120 -15.90 -2.80 13.09
CA VAL A 120 -15.73 -2.22 14.43
C VAL A 120 -14.35 -2.57 14.97
N TYR A 121 -13.95 -3.84 14.92
CA TYR A 121 -12.63 -4.28 15.36
C TYR A 121 -11.50 -3.59 14.58
N ALA A 122 -11.56 -3.60 13.24
CA ALA A 122 -10.53 -2.98 12.41
C ALA A 122 -10.35 -1.48 12.73
N TRP A 123 -11.44 -0.76 12.92
CA TRP A 123 -11.39 0.67 13.23
C TRP A 123 -10.98 0.96 14.67
N GLN A 124 -11.34 0.10 15.62
CA GLN A 124 -10.84 0.17 16.99
C GLN A 124 -9.32 -0.03 17.03
N ARG A 125 -8.82 -1.01 16.26
CA ARG A 125 -7.38 -1.28 16.14
C ARG A 125 -6.64 -0.06 15.56
N LEU A 126 -7.14 0.56 14.48
CA LEU A 126 -6.58 1.80 13.92
C LEU A 126 -6.53 2.96 14.93
N LEU A 127 -7.45 2.99 15.88
CA LEU A 127 -7.55 4.02 16.90
C LEU A 127 -6.87 3.64 18.22
N SER A 128 -6.14 2.52 18.28
CA SER A 128 -5.32 2.15 19.45
C SER A 128 -4.34 3.29 19.80
N PRO A 129 -4.32 3.74 21.06
CA PRO A 129 -3.45 4.85 21.46
C PRO A 129 -1.97 4.53 21.35
N THR A 130 -1.60 3.24 21.54
CA THR A 130 -0.21 2.79 21.63
C THR A 130 0.37 2.37 20.29
N GLU A 131 -0.47 2.24 19.28
CA GLU A 131 -0.08 1.81 17.95
C GLU A 131 0.12 3.00 17.01
N ASP A 132 0.99 2.83 16.03
CA ASP A 132 1.28 3.81 15.01
C ASP A 132 0.47 3.51 13.74
N HIS A 133 -0.66 4.21 13.57
CA HIS A 133 -1.56 3.99 12.46
C HIS A 133 -1.85 5.28 11.68
N THR A 134 -1.19 5.46 10.55
CA THR A 134 -1.36 6.64 9.68
C THR A 134 -2.81 6.87 9.26
N ALA A 135 -3.61 5.80 9.12
CA ALA A 135 -5.01 5.88 8.73
C ALA A 135 -5.96 6.35 9.86
N ALA A 136 -5.53 6.41 11.11
CA ALA A 136 -6.39 6.74 12.26
C ALA A 136 -7.18 8.03 12.06
N SER A 137 -6.54 9.08 11.51
CA SER A 137 -7.18 10.38 11.30
C SER A 137 -8.34 10.37 10.30
N LEU A 138 -8.45 9.33 9.45
CA LEU A 138 -9.59 9.15 8.54
C LEU A 138 -10.90 8.94 9.32
N LEU A 139 -10.81 8.41 10.54
CA LEU A 139 -11.93 8.07 11.41
C LEU A 139 -12.30 9.19 12.40
N TYR A 140 -11.51 10.26 12.52
CA TYR A 140 -11.74 11.33 13.51
C TYR A 140 -13.10 12.06 13.40
N PRO A 141 -13.85 12.06 12.29
CA PRO A 141 -15.26 12.49 12.31
C PRO A 141 -16.19 11.65 13.17
N ILE A 142 -15.80 10.41 13.50
CA ILE A 142 -16.57 9.53 14.39
C ILE A 142 -16.45 10.05 15.82
N LYS A 143 -17.57 10.06 16.54
CA LYS A 143 -17.63 10.50 17.93
C LYS A 143 -16.57 9.80 18.79
N ASN A 144 -15.81 10.59 19.51
CA ASN A 144 -14.70 10.17 20.37
C ASN A 144 -13.50 9.52 19.65
N ALA A 145 -13.46 9.37 18.34
CA ALA A 145 -12.38 8.66 17.67
C ALA A 145 -11.00 9.29 17.94
N ARG A 146 -10.89 10.63 17.85
CA ARG A 146 -9.67 11.34 18.20
C ARG A 146 -9.30 11.15 19.67
N ARG A 147 -10.27 11.26 20.58
CA ARG A 147 -10.04 11.11 22.03
C ARG A 147 -9.62 9.70 22.42
N VAL A 148 -10.14 8.67 21.71
CA VAL A 148 -9.68 7.29 21.86
C VAL A 148 -8.22 7.17 21.45
N LYS A 149 -7.85 7.69 20.25
CA LYS A 149 -6.47 7.67 19.75
C LYS A 149 -5.50 8.41 20.68
N GLU A 150 -5.95 9.48 21.31
CA GLU A 150 -5.20 10.24 22.30
C GLU A 150 -5.20 9.62 23.71
N GLY A 151 -5.86 8.47 23.91
CA GLY A 151 -5.95 7.84 25.23
C GLY A 151 -6.81 8.56 26.26
N LEU A 152 -7.60 9.56 25.83
CA LEU A 152 -8.43 10.40 26.70
C LEU A 152 -9.79 9.79 27.04
N CYS A 153 -10.18 8.70 26.42
CA CYS A 153 -11.37 7.93 26.75
C CYS A 153 -11.20 6.47 26.30
N SER A 154 -12.09 5.61 26.79
CA SER A 154 -12.06 4.18 26.48
C SER A 154 -12.41 3.92 25.02
N ILE A 155 -11.86 2.86 24.44
CA ILE A 155 -12.24 2.34 23.12
C ILE A 155 -13.73 2.03 23.05
N ASN A 156 -14.37 1.67 24.17
CA ASN A 156 -15.81 1.40 24.28
C ASN A 156 -16.68 2.67 24.14
N ASP A 157 -16.06 3.87 24.23
CA ASP A 157 -16.77 5.15 24.06
C ASP A 157 -16.77 5.59 22.58
N LEU A 158 -16.13 4.83 21.71
CA LEU A 158 -16.08 5.09 20.27
C LEU A 158 -17.50 5.05 19.67
N GLY A 159 -17.82 6.05 18.86
CA GLY A 159 -19.12 6.18 18.21
C GLY A 159 -19.35 5.20 17.05
N VAL A 160 -18.85 3.97 17.14
CA VAL A 160 -19.11 2.92 16.14
C VAL A 160 -19.50 1.63 16.83
N CYS A 161 -20.51 0.94 16.30
CA CYS A 161 -20.95 -0.37 16.81
C CYS A 161 -21.71 -1.16 15.74
N ALA A 162 -21.73 -2.47 15.89
CA ALA A 162 -22.66 -3.34 15.19
C ALA A 162 -24.02 -3.32 15.95
N ILE A 163 -25.08 -2.86 15.31
CA ILE A 163 -26.45 -2.91 15.88
C ILE A 163 -27.18 -4.18 15.45
N LYS A 164 -26.68 -4.87 14.45
CA LYS A 164 -27.01 -6.23 14.00
C LYS A 164 -25.77 -6.78 13.31
N ASP A 165 -25.69 -8.08 13.14
CA ASP A 165 -24.56 -8.75 12.48
C ASP A 165 -24.18 -8.09 11.14
N ASN A 166 -25.13 -7.56 10.40
CA ASN A 166 -24.91 -6.94 9.10
C ASN A 166 -25.23 -5.45 9.06
N VAL A 167 -25.32 -4.74 10.20
CA VAL A 167 -25.61 -3.30 10.24
C VAL A 167 -24.61 -2.57 11.13
N LEU A 168 -23.72 -1.83 10.50
CA LEU A 168 -22.77 -0.93 11.14
C LEU A 168 -23.45 0.41 11.41
N GLN A 169 -23.45 0.88 12.67
CA GLN A 169 -23.90 2.22 13.04
C GLN A 169 -22.71 3.07 13.45
N ILE A 170 -22.68 4.31 12.93
CA ILE A 170 -21.66 5.31 13.19
C ILE A 170 -22.35 6.55 13.74
N ALA A 171 -21.90 7.03 14.91
CA ALA A 171 -22.26 8.31 15.47
C ALA A 171 -21.13 9.31 15.22
N PHE A 172 -21.46 10.52 14.82
CA PHE A 172 -20.47 11.55 14.50
C PHE A 172 -20.23 12.53 15.66
N GLU A 173 -19.10 13.23 15.61
CA GLU A 173 -18.85 14.38 16.46
C GLU A 173 -19.92 15.46 16.22
N PRO A 174 -20.30 16.25 17.26
CA PRO A 174 -21.43 17.21 17.17
C PRO A 174 -21.29 18.23 16.04
N GLU A 175 -20.08 18.64 15.71
CA GLU A 175 -19.78 19.66 14.68
C GLU A 175 -19.78 19.05 13.27
N PHE A 176 -19.71 17.73 13.15
CA PHE A 176 -19.61 17.07 11.86
C PHE A 176 -20.97 16.95 11.15
N THR A 177 -21.05 17.44 9.91
CA THR A 177 -22.29 17.46 9.13
C THR A 177 -22.12 16.86 7.72
N ASN A 178 -20.90 16.66 7.24
CA ASN A 178 -20.64 16.28 5.87
C ASN A 178 -20.56 14.76 5.65
N VAL A 179 -21.71 14.08 5.81
CA VAL A 179 -21.80 12.62 5.62
C VAL A 179 -21.34 12.16 4.24
N GLN A 180 -21.66 12.93 3.18
CA GLN A 180 -21.26 12.54 1.82
C GLN A 180 -19.75 12.52 1.64
N TYR A 181 -19.05 13.43 2.28
CA TYR A 181 -17.58 13.41 2.31
C TYR A 181 -17.06 12.20 3.10
N PHE A 182 -17.68 11.88 4.24
CA PHE A 182 -17.28 10.70 5.02
C PHE A 182 -17.48 9.40 4.24
N LEU A 183 -18.59 9.25 3.51
CA LEU A 183 -18.80 8.09 2.65
C LEU A 183 -17.69 7.94 1.59
N ARG A 184 -17.16 9.04 1.05
CA ARG A 184 -16.01 8.98 0.14
C ARG A 184 -14.74 8.54 0.84
N ARG A 185 -14.50 8.93 2.11
CA ARG A 185 -13.38 8.45 2.93
C ARG A 185 -13.43 6.93 3.12
N LEU A 186 -14.63 6.36 3.30
CA LEU A 186 -14.82 4.92 3.46
C LEU A 186 -14.43 4.11 2.22
N ALA A 187 -14.07 4.76 1.12
CA ALA A 187 -13.45 4.13 -0.04
C ALA A 187 -11.92 4.01 0.08
N SER A 188 -11.30 4.53 1.14
CA SER A 188 -9.88 4.34 1.38
C SER A 188 -9.56 2.86 1.54
N PRO A 189 -8.55 2.34 0.83
CA PRO A 189 -8.15 0.94 0.96
C PRO A 189 -7.63 0.58 2.35
N ALA A 190 -7.30 1.56 3.20
CA ALA A 190 -6.88 1.33 4.58
C ALA A 190 -8.04 1.08 5.55
N LEU A 191 -9.31 1.29 5.13
CA LEU A 191 -10.49 1.12 5.98
C LEU A 191 -11.24 -0.19 5.68
N VAL A 192 -10.50 -1.24 5.33
CA VAL A 192 -11.03 -2.59 5.12
C VAL A 192 -11.34 -3.28 6.46
N PRO A 193 -12.25 -4.27 6.48
CA PRO A 193 -12.51 -5.05 7.69
C PRO A 193 -11.33 -5.96 8.03
N LEU A 194 -11.18 -6.29 9.31
CA LEU A 194 -10.28 -7.31 9.83
C LEU A 194 -11.05 -8.21 10.79
N ARG A 195 -10.83 -9.50 10.70
CA ARG A 195 -11.46 -10.45 11.62
C ARG A 195 -10.59 -10.64 12.85
N GLU A 196 -11.17 -10.34 14.02
CA GLU A 196 -10.45 -10.30 15.31
C GLU A 196 -9.69 -11.61 15.61
N ASP A 197 -10.34 -12.78 15.49
CA ASP A 197 -9.75 -14.08 15.80
C ASP A 197 -8.58 -14.47 14.89
N ASN A 198 -8.43 -13.79 13.74
CA ASN A 198 -7.30 -13.95 12.84
C ASN A 198 -6.25 -12.86 13.10
N ALA A 199 -6.63 -11.59 13.12
CA ALA A 199 -5.71 -10.47 13.25
C ALA A 199 -4.91 -10.51 14.58
N THR A 200 -5.56 -10.86 15.69
CA THR A 200 -4.91 -10.99 17.01
C THR A 200 -3.77 -12.01 17.04
N LYS A 201 -3.78 -13.01 16.15
CA LYS A 201 -2.66 -13.96 16.05
C LYS A 201 -1.42 -13.30 15.44
N PHE A 202 -1.62 -12.36 14.51
CA PHE A 202 -0.54 -11.62 13.86
C PHE A 202 -0.05 -10.43 14.70
N ASP A 203 -0.92 -9.89 15.57
CA ASP A 203 -0.59 -8.82 16.51
C ASP A 203 0.15 -9.33 17.76
N ASP A 204 0.10 -10.63 18.04
CA ASP A 204 0.79 -11.24 19.18
C ASP A 204 2.30 -11.32 18.94
N PRO A 205 3.13 -10.53 19.63
CA PRO A 205 4.57 -10.52 19.43
C PRO A 205 5.27 -11.83 19.83
N ASP A 206 4.61 -12.65 20.65
CA ASP A 206 5.12 -13.95 21.08
C ASP A 206 4.80 -15.07 20.07
N ASN A 207 3.96 -14.80 19.09
CA ASN A 207 3.55 -15.74 18.06
C ASN A 207 4.51 -15.70 16.86
N ILE A 208 5.51 -16.57 16.85
CA ILE A 208 6.51 -16.61 15.78
C ILE A 208 5.99 -17.17 14.45
N ASP A 209 4.86 -17.87 14.45
CA ASP A 209 4.28 -18.49 13.25
C ASP A 209 3.36 -17.52 12.49
N TYR A 210 2.80 -16.55 13.19
CA TYR A 210 1.88 -15.55 12.63
C TYR A 210 2.44 -14.16 12.90
N THR A 211 3.07 -13.58 11.92
CA THR A 211 3.57 -12.20 11.98
C THR A 211 3.13 -11.42 10.76
N TRP A 212 2.90 -10.12 10.88
CA TRP A 212 2.63 -9.28 9.73
C TRP A 212 3.83 -9.12 8.80
N ASN A 213 5.03 -9.55 9.23
CA ASN A 213 6.21 -9.53 8.39
C ASN A 213 6.17 -10.67 7.36
N ALA A 214 6.05 -10.30 6.08
CA ALA A 214 5.92 -11.22 4.96
C ALA A 214 7.12 -12.19 4.80
N SER A 215 8.30 -11.83 5.30
CA SER A 215 9.50 -12.66 5.16
C SER A 215 9.64 -13.73 6.23
N THR A 216 8.93 -13.61 7.35
CA THR A 216 9.05 -14.48 8.51
C THR A 216 7.78 -15.24 8.87
N THR A 217 6.61 -14.78 8.38
CA THR A 217 5.34 -15.44 8.69
C THR A 217 5.21 -16.82 8.03
N PHE A 218 4.63 -17.76 8.75
CA PHE A 218 4.14 -19.04 8.22
C PHE A 218 2.60 -19.02 8.07
N GLY A 219 1.93 -18.14 8.81
CA GLY A 219 0.49 -17.94 8.70
C GLY A 219 0.11 -17.10 7.49
N MET A 220 -1.14 -17.21 7.08
CA MET A 220 -1.72 -16.40 6.00
C MET A 220 -2.88 -15.59 6.55
N PRO A 221 -2.89 -14.25 6.35
CA PRO A 221 -4.03 -13.44 6.74
C PRO A 221 -5.29 -13.87 5.98
N LEU A 222 -6.43 -13.85 6.65
CA LEU A 222 -7.72 -14.05 6.00
C LEU A 222 -8.06 -12.84 5.15
N THR A 223 -8.69 -13.07 4.01
CA THR A 223 -9.06 -12.05 3.04
C THR A 223 -10.53 -12.13 2.70
N ASN A 224 -11.15 -11.00 2.36
CA ASN A 224 -12.55 -10.93 1.95
C ASN A 224 -12.72 -10.47 0.49
N GLY A 225 -11.61 -10.24 -0.21
CA GLY A 225 -11.57 -9.84 -1.61
C GLY A 225 -11.69 -11.00 -2.59
N PRO A 226 -11.54 -10.72 -3.91
CA PRO A 226 -11.68 -11.72 -4.97
C PRO A 226 -10.62 -12.81 -4.97
N PHE A 227 -9.48 -12.57 -4.32
CA PHE A 227 -8.39 -13.53 -4.20
C PHE A 227 -8.00 -13.71 -2.73
N LYS A 228 -7.31 -14.79 -2.45
CA LYS A 228 -6.70 -15.08 -1.16
C LYS A 228 -5.26 -15.52 -1.33
N TYR A 229 -4.48 -15.45 -0.28
CA TYR A 229 -3.14 -16.00 -0.27
C TYR A 229 -3.18 -17.53 -0.44
N ARG A 230 -2.37 -18.04 -1.33
CA ARG A 230 -2.04 -19.47 -1.47
C ARG A 230 -0.67 -19.75 -0.88
N LYS A 231 0.29 -18.84 -1.15
CA LYS A 231 1.65 -18.95 -0.63
C LYS A 231 2.28 -17.58 -0.53
N ILE A 232 3.06 -17.40 0.51
CA ILE A 232 3.87 -16.20 0.74
C ILE A 232 5.33 -16.66 0.84
N SER A 233 6.24 -15.97 0.15
CA SER A 233 7.68 -16.18 0.25
C SER A 233 8.40 -14.86 0.01
N ALA A 234 9.67 -14.78 0.40
CA ALA A 234 10.50 -13.61 0.15
C ALA A 234 10.69 -13.27 -1.35
N LYS A 235 10.27 -14.16 -2.26
CA LYS A 235 10.48 -14.00 -3.71
C LYS A 235 9.20 -13.96 -4.52
N SER A 236 8.08 -14.39 -3.94
CA SER A 236 6.81 -14.44 -4.67
C SER A 236 5.62 -14.50 -3.72
N PHE A 237 4.52 -13.91 -4.15
CA PHE A 237 3.20 -14.14 -3.59
C PHE A 237 2.39 -14.92 -4.62
N GLU A 238 1.80 -16.02 -4.19
CA GLU A 238 0.86 -16.81 -4.99
C GLU A 238 -0.54 -16.56 -4.43
N LEU A 239 -1.41 -16.03 -5.27
CA LEU A 239 -2.80 -15.73 -4.93
C LEU A 239 -3.71 -16.65 -5.71
N GLU A 240 -4.70 -17.26 -5.06
CA GLU A 240 -5.72 -18.05 -5.72
C GLU A 240 -7.11 -17.40 -5.57
N ARG A 241 -8.01 -17.75 -6.46
CA ARG A 241 -9.41 -17.29 -6.41
C ARG A 241 -10.05 -17.61 -5.07
N ASN A 242 -10.63 -16.61 -4.42
CA ASN A 242 -11.43 -16.80 -3.22
C ASN A 242 -12.79 -17.41 -3.60
N LEU A 243 -13.01 -18.66 -3.25
CA LEU A 243 -14.23 -19.40 -3.59
C LEU A 243 -15.49 -18.89 -2.88
N HIS A 244 -15.31 -18.06 -1.85
CA HIS A 244 -16.40 -17.49 -1.05
C HIS A 244 -16.69 -16.01 -1.37
N TYR A 245 -15.94 -15.42 -2.32
CA TYR A 245 -16.07 -14.01 -2.67
C TYR A 245 -17.51 -13.65 -3.09
N ASN A 246 -18.04 -12.54 -2.58
CA ASN A 246 -19.41 -12.04 -2.83
C ASN A 246 -20.51 -13.08 -2.53
N ASN A 247 -20.29 -13.90 -1.51
CA ASN A 247 -21.21 -14.99 -1.16
C ASN A 247 -21.59 -15.90 -2.37
N VAL A 248 -20.73 -15.92 -3.36
CA VAL A 248 -20.90 -16.85 -4.48
C VAL A 248 -20.62 -18.23 -3.93
N SER A 249 -21.61 -19.10 -4.01
CA SER A 249 -21.41 -20.49 -3.62
C SER A 249 -20.54 -21.19 -4.67
N ALA A 250 -19.71 -22.12 -4.23
CA ALA A 250 -19.03 -23.03 -5.14
C ALA A 250 -20.01 -24.00 -5.85
N ASN A 251 -21.33 -23.76 -5.74
CA ASN A 251 -22.39 -24.55 -6.34
C ASN A 251 -22.57 -24.22 -7.82
N GLU A 252 -23.08 -25.18 -8.57
CA GLU A 252 -23.35 -25.09 -10.01
C GLU A 252 -24.24 -23.90 -10.42
N ASP A 253 -25.10 -23.40 -9.53
CA ASP A 253 -26.07 -22.34 -9.82
C ASP A 253 -25.45 -20.92 -9.83
N ASN A 254 -24.35 -20.70 -9.11
CA ASN A 254 -23.64 -19.41 -9.09
C ASN A 254 -22.13 -19.61 -8.90
N PRO A 255 -21.45 -20.16 -9.88
CA PRO A 255 -20.04 -20.47 -9.76
C PRO A 255 -19.19 -19.20 -9.71
N VAL A 256 -18.18 -19.20 -8.83
CA VAL A 256 -17.30 -18.05 -8.59
C VAL A 256 -16.53 -17.63 -9.86
N ASP A 257 -16.25 -18.53 -10.79
CA ASP A 257 -15.57 -18.27 -12.06
C ASP A 257 -16.35 -17.33 -13.00
N LYS A 258 -17.65 -17.19 -12.82
CA LYS A 258 -18.46 -16.17 -13.51
C LYS A 258 -18.18 -14.75 -12.98
N VAL A 259 -17.79 -14.64 -11.72
CA VAL A 259 -17.51 -13.37 -11.04
C VAL A 259 -16.03 -13.05 -11.10
N VAL A 260 -15.17 -14.02 -10.76
CA VAL A 260 -13.71 -13.92 -10.75
C VAL A 260 -13.13 -14.90 -11.75
N LYS A 261 -12.73 -14.41 -12.93
CA LYS A 261 -12.29 -15.27 -14.04
C LYS A 261 -10.91 -15.89 -13.86
N PRO A 262 -9.87 -15.17 -13.40
CA PRO A 262 -8.57 -15.79 -13.18
C PRO A 262 -8.65 -16.80 -12.05
N TYR A 263 -7.91 -17.88 -12.18
CA TYR A 263 -7.81 -18.90 -11.14
C TYR A 263 -6.72 -18.56 -10.13
N GLU A 264 -5.55 -18.17 -10.62
CA GLU A 264 -4.37 -17.94 -9.79
C GLU A 264 -3.52 -16.80 -10.34
N PHE A 265 -2.89 -16.03 -9.46
CA PHE A 265 -1.81 -15.11 -9.76
C PHE A 265 -0.54 -15.54 -9.07
N ILE A 266 0.56 -15.48 -9.80
CA ILE A 266 1.90 -15.60 -9.25
C ILE A 266 2.61 -14.28 -9.47
N THR A 267 2.83 -13.54 -8.39
CA THR A 267 3.58 -12.30 -8.41
C THR A 267 5.02 -12.60 -8.05
N LEU A 268 5.92 -12.34 -8.97
CA LEU A 268 7.35 -12.55 -8.81
C LEU A 268 8.02 -11.23 -8.47
N LEU A 269 9.02 -11.29 -7.58
CA LEU A 269 9.88 -10.16 -7.32
C LEU A 269 10.85 -9.96 -8.48
N SER A 270 10.91 -8.74 -8.99
CA SER A 270 11.85 -8.37 -10.06
C SER A 270 13.17 -7.80 -9.51
N GLU A 271 13.38 -7.82 -8.21
CA GLU A 271 14.57 -7.30 -7.56
C GLU A 271 15.84 -8.02 -8.05
N GLY A 272 16.72 -7.26 -8.66
CA GLY A 272 17.97 -7.77 -9.24
C GLY A 272 17.91 -8.10 -10.73
N ASP A 273 16.72 -8.24 -11.32
CA ASP A 273 16.57 -8.37 -12.77
C ASP A 273 16.71 -6.99 -13.43
N THR A 274 17.39 -6.93 -14.56
CA THR A 274 17.41 -5.73 -15.39
C THR A 274 16.08 -5.56 -16.14
N ALA A 275 15.79 -4.33 -16.57
CA ALA A 275 14.60 -4.07 -17.41
C ALA A 275 14.66 -4.87 -18.73
N GLU A 276 15.84 -5.12 -19.27
CA GLU A 276 16.06 -5.93 -20.45
C GLU A 276 15.73 -7.41 -20.21
N GLU A 277 16.14 -7.98 -19.06
CA GLU A 277 15.80 -9.37 -18.69
C GLU A 277 14.30 -9.55 -18.46
N GLN A 278 13.64 -8.58 -17.81
CA GLN A 278 12.19 -8.59 -17.66
C GLN A 278 11.46 -8.51 -19.01
N LEU A 279 11.97 -7.65 -19.92
CA LEU A 279 11.44 -7.54 -21.29
C LEU A 279 11.62 -8.84 -22.07
N GLU A 280 12.77 -9.51 -21.96
CA GLU A 280 13.02 -10.81 -22.60
C GLU A 280 12.02 -11.88 -22.13
N ARG A 281 11.80 -12.00 -20.82
CA ARG A 281 10.81 -12.91 -20.24
C ARG A 281 9.39 -12.62 -20.73
N PHE A 282 9.05 -11.32 -20.81
CA PHE A 282 7.77 -10.90 -21.38
C PHE A 282 7.66 -11.27 -22.86
N GLN A 283 8.71 -11.09 -23.64
CA GLN A 283 8.73 -11.45 -25.06
C GLN A 283 8.59 -12.97 -25.27
N ASN A 284 9.21 -13.76 -24.39
CA ASN A 284 9.14 -15.24 -24.39
C ASN A 284 7.83 -15.78 -23.81
N LYS A 285 6.97 -14.94 -23.21
CA LYS A 285 5.73 -15.31 -22.51
C LYS A 285 5.94 -16.11 -21.23
N ASP A 286 7.07 -15.89 -20.57
CA ASP A 286 7.29 -16.38 -19.21
C ASP A 286 6.50 -15.53 -18.21
N ILE A 287 6.22 -14.26 -18.56
CA ILE A 287 5.29 -13.36 -17.88
C ILE A 287 4.32 -12.74 -18.89
N PHE A 288 3.11 -12.41 -18.44
CA PHE A 288 2.03 -11.88 -19.29
C PHE A 288 1.66 -10.43 -18.98
N TYR A 289 2.12 -9.92 -17.87
CA TYR A 289 2.02 -8.52 -17.44
C TYR A 289 3.41 -8.03 -17.10
N LEU A 290 3.87 -7.00 -17.79
CA LEU A 290 5.17 -6.37 -17.56
C LEU A 290 4.93 -4.95 -17.05
N ASN A 291 5.32 -4.68 -15.80
CA ASN A 291 5.35 -3.33 -15.27
C ASN A 291 6.53 -2.56 -15.89
N LEU A 292 6.23 -1.41 -16.46
CA LEU A 292 7.20 -0.53 -17.14
C LEU A 292 7.27 0.84 -16.46
N SER A 293 6.65 1.00 -15.28
CA SER A 293 6.61 2.30 -14.61
C SER A 293 7.99 2.81 -14.19
N GLY A 294 8.96 1.90 -14.01
CA GLY A 294 10.36 2.21 -13.73
C GLY A 294 11.29 2.23 -14.95
N ALA A 295 10.82 1.76 -16.13
CA ALA A 295 11.65 1.55 -17.30
C ALA A 295 11.96 2.84 -18.07
N LYS A 296 13.09 2.85 -18.81
CA LYS A 296 13.45 3.92 -19.75
C LYS A 296 12.67 3.82 -21.07
N ALA A 297 12.70 4.89 -21.86
CA ALA A 297 11.91 5.01 -23.09
C ALA A 297 12.17 3.86 -24.08
N GLU A 298 13.44 3.45 -24.26
CA GLU A 298 13.81 2.39 -25.20
C GLU A 298 13.19 1.05 -24.81
N THR A 299 13.12 0.73 -23.51
CA THR A 299 12.50 -0.50 -23.01
C THR A 299 10.97 -0.45 -23.19
N ILE A 300 10.35 0.72 -22.93
CA ILE A 300 8.94 0.94 -23.15
C ILE A 300 8.58 0.74 -24.64
N ASP A 301 9.36 1.33 -25.54
CA ASP A 301 9.17 1.21 -26.99
C ASP A 301 9.36 -0.25 -27.46
N ALA A 302 10.36 -0.94 -26.93
CA ALA A 302 10.65 -2.35 -27.24
C ALA A 302 9.56 -3.32 -26.73
N ALA A 303 8.82 -2.96 -25.69
CA ALA A 303 7.67 -3.73 -25.22
C ALA A 303 6.46 -3.66 -26.17
N GLY A 304 6.42 -2.68 -27.08
CA GLY A 304 5.41 -2.51 -28.12
C GLY A 304 4.18 -1.77 -27.59
N LYS A 305 2.99 -2.38 -27.63
CA LYS A 305 1.77 -1.73 -27.15
C LYS A 305 1.73 -1.67 -25.64
N VAL A 306 1.77 -0.45 -25.11
CA VAL A 306 1.67 -0.19 -23.67
C VAL A 306 0.35 0.52 -23.31
N SER A 307 -0.07 0.31 -22.07
CA SER A 307 -1.09 1.12 -21.39
C SER A 307 -0.39 2.09 -20.45
N GLN A 308 -0.87 3.33 -20.37
CA GLN A 308 -0.36 4.36 -19.48
C GLN A 308 -1.53 5.06 -18.79
N ASN A 309 -1.54 5.04 -17.46
CA ASN A 309 -2.56 5.65 -16.63
C ASN A 309 -1.92 6.63 -15.65
N ALA A 310 -2.54 7.79 -15.44
CA ALA A 310 -2.19 8.65 -14.32
C ALA A 310 -2.57 7.94 -13.02
N ILE A 311 -1.70 8.00 -12.03
CA ILE A 311 -1.97 7.52 -10.68
C ILE A 311 -1.82 8.68 -9.69
N PRO A 312 -2.55 8.68 -8.57
CA PRO A 312 -2.50 9.75 -7.58
C PRO A 312 -1.21 9.66 -6.73
N SER A 313 -0.06 9.86 -7.38
CA SER A 313 1.25 9.68 -6.77
C SER A 313 2.27 10.67 -7.33
N VAL A 314 3.23 11.08 -6.50
CA VAL A 314 4.35 11.97 -6.85
C VAL A 314 5.65 11.30 -6.48
N TYR A 315 6.59 11.20 -7.42
CA TYR A 315 7.97 10.82 -7.10
C TYR A 315 8.64 11.96 -6.34
N THR A 316 9.13 11.66 -5.16
CA THR A 316 9.46 12.66 -4.15
C THR A 316 10.76 12.31 -3.45
N TYR A 317 11.56 13.32 -3.13
CA TYR A 317 12.68 13.21 -2.21
C TYR A 317 12.26 13.66 -0.82
N PHE A 318 12.53 12.85 0.21
CA PHE A 318 12.22 13.14 1.61
C PHE A 318 13.50 13.34 2.41
N PHE A 319 13.50 14.37 3.23
CA PHE A 319 14.62 14.71 4.11
C PHE A 319 14.51 14.02 5.47
N ASP A 320 15.65 13.63 6.06
CA ASP A 320 15.74 13.51 7.52
C ASP A 320 15.78 14.92 8.13
N THR A 321 14.61 15.43 8.55
CA THR A 321 14.51 16.80 9.10
C THR A 321 15.12 16.93 10.50
N THR A 322 15.52 15.83 11.12
CA THR A 322 16.17 15.81 12.45
C THR A 322 17.68 15.99 12.36
N SER A 323 18.26 15.87 11.16
CA SER A 323 19.69 16.05 10.98
C SER A 323 20.12 17.50 11.13
N GLU A 324 21.37 17.73 11.53
CA GLU A 324 21.92 19.08 11.75
C GLU A 324 21.74 19.99 10.53
N LEU A 325 22.00 19.49 9.33
CA LEU A 325 21.89 20.25 8.09
C LEU A 325 20.44 20.52 7.70
N PHE A 326 19.57 19.53 7.85
CA PHE A 326 18.20 19.58 7.37
C PHE A 326 17.17 20.00 8.45
N SER A 327 17.59 20.31 9.67
CA SER A 327 16.72 20.95 10.65
C SER A 327 16.29 22.37 10.23
N ASP A 328 17.14 23.08 9.47
CA ASP A 328 16.80 24.40 8.92
C ASP A 328 15.98 24.28 7.63
N ALA A 329 14.73 24.73 7.66
CA ALA A 329 13.82 24.71 6.50
C ALA A 329 14.36 25.51 5.30
N ARG A 330 15.14 26.56 5.53
CA ARG A 330 15.74 27.37 4.45
C ARG A 330 16.73 26.56 3.62
N VAL A 331 17.48 25.65 4.27
CA VAL A 331 18.40 24.74 3.57
C VAL A 331 17.61 23.76 2.70
N ARG A 332 16.57 23.12 3.25
CA ARG A 332 15.71 22.20 2.51
C ARG A 332 15.04 22.90 1.33
N LYS A 333 14.48 24.09 1.56
CA LYS A 333 13.85 24.92 0.52
C LYS A 333 14.85 25.31 -0.58
N ALA A 334 16.07 25.69 -0.22
CA ALA A 334 17.12 26.01 -1.18
C ALA A 334 17.45 24.83 -2.10
N LEU A 335 17.62 23.62 -1.54
CA LEU A 335 17.83 22.41 -2.32
C LEU A 335 16.66 22.10 -3.26
N SER A 336 15.42 22.37 -2.84
CA SER A 336 14.22 22.15 -3.63
C SER A 336 14.08 23.12 -4.79
N ILE A 337 14.19 24.44 -4.53
CA ILE A 337 13.96 25.46 -5.57
C ILE A 337 15.06 25.58 -6.60
N ALA A 338 16.26 25.06 -6.31
CA ALA A 338 17.37 25.02 -7.28
C ALA A 338 17.13 24.04 -8.44
N LEU A 339 16.22 23.08 -8.29
CA LEU A 339 16.02 22.00 -9.25
C LEU A 339 15.08 22.41 -10.39
N ASP A 340 15.51 22.15 -11.62
CA ASP A 340 14.67 22.24 -12.82
C ASP A 340 13.85 20.95 -12.96
N ARG A 341 12.57 21.03 -12.62
CA ARG A 341 11.64 19.89 -12.64
C ARG A 341 11.20 19.50 -14.05
N ASP A 342 11.19 20.45 -14.99
CA ASP A 342 10.93 20.14 -16.40
C ASP A 342 12.09 19.32 -16.99
N HIS A 343 13.33 19.68 -16.64
CA HIS A 343 14.50 18.89 -17.03
C HIS A 343 14.47 17.51 -16.35
N ILE A 344 14.22 17.42 -15.02
CA ILE A 344 14.08 16.16 -14.30
C ILE A 344 13.01 15.28 -14.96
N ASN A 345 11.86 15.85 -15.28
CA ASN A 345 10.79 15.11 -15.95
C ASN A 345 11.26 14.55 -17.32
N SER A 346 12.07 15.30 -18.06
CA SER A 346 12.64 14.83 -19.34
C SER A 346 13.58 13.65 -19.18
N LEU A 347 14.31 13.57 -18.06
CA LEU A 347 15.22 12.47 -17.75
C LEU A 347 14.51 11.14 -17.53
N THR A 348 13.23 11.17 -17.19
CA THR A 348 12.45 9.93 -16.99
C THR A 348 12.25 9.15 -18.29
N GLY A 349 12.34 9.81 -19.45
CA GLY A 349 12.06 9.19 -20.75
C GLY A 349 10.58 8.76 -20.94
N ARG A 350 9.67 9.21 -20.04
CA ARG A 350 8.28 8.81 -20.00
C ARG A 350 7.34 9.99 -20.18
N LYS A 351 6.05 9.72 -20.45
CA LYS A 351 4.99 10.75 -20.54
C LYS A 351 4.45 11.12 -19.15
N THR A 352 5.35 11.47 -18.24
CA THR A 352 5.03 11.99 -16.92
C THR A 352 4.83 13.51 -16.97
N LYS A 353 4.47 14.13 -15.86
CA LYS A 353 4.37 15.59 -15.72
C LYS A 353 5.24 16.04 -14.56
N ALA A 354 5.97 17.13 -14.73
CA ALA A 354 6.67 17.78 -13.63
C ALA A 354 5.66 18.11 -12.51
N ALA A 355 6.07 17.91 -11.25
CA ALA A 355 5.23 18.26 -10.12
C ALA A 355 5.08 19.78 -10.02
N GLU A 356 3.88 20.24 -9.78
CA GLU A 356 3.55 21.66 -9.57
C GLU A 356 3.22 21.98 -8.10
N GLY A 357 3.24 20.97 -7.23
CA GLY A 357 2.99 21.00 -5.79
C GLY A 357 3.22 19.62 -5.17
N VAL A 358 2.82 19.46 -3.92
CA VAL A 358 2.84 18.16 -3.21
C VAL A 358 1.73 17.26 -3.73
N VAL A 359 0.53 17.82 -3.92
CA VAL A 359 -0.64 17.10 -4.40
C VAL A 359 -0.58 16.97 -5.93
N PRO A 360 -0.63 15.75 -6.50
CA PRO A 360 -0.54 15.52 -7.94
C PRO A 360 -1.79 15.97 -8.71
N PHE A 361 -1.69 15.91 -10.03
CA PHE A 361 -2.85 16.03 -10.91
C PHE A 361 -3.80 14.84 -10.73
N GLY A 362 -5.09 15.10 -10.97
CA GLY A 362 -6.13 14.08 -10.90
C GLY A 362 -6.72 13.85 -9.51
N ILE A 363 -6.20 14.50 -8.47
CA ILE A 363 -6.78 14.49 -7.13
C ILE A 363 -7.95 15.46 -7.06
N ASP A 364 -9.07 15.00 -6.54
CA ASP A 364 -10.25 15.83 -6.33
C ASP A 364 -9.97 16.92 -5.27
N ASP A 365 -10.58 18.09 -5.45
CA ASP A 365 -10.67 19.10 -4.41
C ASP A 365 -11.78 18.74 -3.41
N ALA A 366 -11.95 19.50 -2.34
CA ALA A 366 -12.84 19.18 -1.22
C ALA A 366 -14.27 18.87 -1.61
N ASP A 367 -14.78 19.42 -2.71
CA ASP A 367 -16.14 19.20 -3.20
C ASP A 367 -16.30 17.93 -4.07
N GLY A 368 -15.21 17.24 -4.36
CA GLY A 368 -15.18 16.05 -5.24
C GLY A 368 -15.55 16.31 -6.69
N LYS A 369 -15.65 17.57 -7.12
CA LYS A 369 -16.04 17.97 -8.48
C LYS A 369 -14.95 18.69 -9.24
N LYS A 370 -13.99 19.27 -8.53
CA LYS A 370 -12.90 20.04 -9.10
C LYS A 370 -11.57 19.38 -8.74
N GLU A 371 -10.62 19.51 -9.63
CA GLU A 371 -9.26 19.04 -9.41
C GLU A 371 -8.49 20.01 -8.51
N PHE A 372 -7.91 19.50 -7.43
CA PHE A 372 -7.16 20.28 -6.45
C PHE A 372 -6.08 21.15 -7.09
N ARG A 373 -5.25 20.58 -7.97
CA ARG A 373 -4.15 21.32 -8.62
C ARG A 373 -4.62 22.49 -9.47
N LYS A 374 -5.80 22.43 -10.07
CA LYS A 374 -6.37 23.55 -10.85
C LYS A 374 -6.78 24.73 -9.98
N ASN A 375 -7.22 24.47 -8.76
CA ASN A 375 -7.66 25.50 -7.82
C ASN A 375 -6.49 26.05 -6.98
N ALA A 376 -5.63 25.17 -6.44
CA ALA A 376 -4.46 25.55 -5.66
C ALA A 376 -3.34 26.19 -6.49
N GLY A 377 -3.35 25.97 -7.83
CA GLY A 377 -2.34 26.53 -8.73
C GLY A 377 -0.97 25.91 -8.58
N LYS A 378 0.05 26.56 -9.14
CA LYS A 378 1.45 26.13 -9.08
C LYS A 378 2.08 26.66 -7.82
N GLN A 379 2.73 25.78 -7.07
CA GLN A 379 3.39 26.16 -5.80
C GLN A 379 4.87 26.51 -5.99
N PHE A 380 5.47 26.19 -7.13
CA PHE A 380 6.87 26.55 -7.42
C PHE A 380 7.10 26.72 -8.94
N VAL A 381 8.19 27.41 -9.25
CA VAL A 381 8.64 27.57 -10.64
C VAL A 381 9.31 26.30 -11.10
N PRO A 382 8.86 25.64 -12.19
CA PRO A 382 9.40 24.35 -12.61
C PRO A 382 10.85 24.41 -13.09
N THR A 383 11.33 25.55 -13.62
CA THR A 383 12.67 25.71 -14.22
C THR A 383 13.81 25.88 -13.21
N GLY A 384 13.53 25.89 -11.92
CA GLY A 384 14.51 26.09 -10.86
C GLY A 384 14.97 27.55 -10.73
N ASP A 385 15.48 27.90 -9.54
CA ASP A 385 16.03 29.23 -9.22
C ASP A 385 17.28 29.09 -8.32
N VAL A 386 18.45 28.93 -8.96
CA VAL A 386 19.72 28.74 -8.27
C VAL A 386 20.15 29.98 -7.48
N GLU A 387 19.83 31.18 -7.95
CA GLU A 387 20.22 32.40 -7.26
C GLU A 387 19.37 32.63 -5.99
N ALA A 388 18.06 32.37 -6.04
CA ALA A 388 17.24 32.37 -4.84
C ALA A 388 17.68 31.28 -3.84
N ALA A 389 18.08 30.10 -4.31
CA ALA A 389 18.63 29.05 -3.46
C ALA A 389 19.90 29.48 -2.73
N LYS A 390 20.84 30.13 -3.43
CA LYS A 390 22.06 30.69 -2.82
C LYS A 390 21.75 31.76 -1.77
N ALA A 391 20.74 32.61 -2.01
CA ALA A 391 20.29 33.62 -1.04
C ALA A 391 19.78 32.96 0.23
N LEU A 392 18.91 31.95 0.14
CA LEU A 392 18.42 31.21 1.30
C LEU A 392 19.54 30.52 2.09
N LEU A 393 20.53 29.92 1.40
CA LEU A 393 21.69 29.32 2.07
C LEU A 393 22.55 30.35 2.78
N ALA A 394 22.71 31.54 2.20
CA ALA A 394 23.43 32.67 2.85
C ALA A 394 22.70 33.14 4.08
N GLU A 395 21.36 33.27 4.07
CA GLU A 395 20.53 33.59 5.22
C GLU A 395 20.60 32.53 6.32
N ALA A 396 20.68 31.26 5.93
CA ALA A 396 20.88 30.13 6.84
C ALA A 396 22.32 30.03 7.40
N GLY A 397 23.26 30.81 6.83
CA GLY A 397 24.68 30.72 7.20
C GLY A 397 25.39 29.45 6.70
N VAL A 398 24.78 28.71 5.79
CA VAL A 398 25.29 27.42 5.27
C VAL A 398 26.01 27.64 3.96
N LYS A 399 27.29 27.26 3.91
CA LYS A 399 28.15 27.41 2.71
C LYS A 399 28.54 26.06 2.11
N LYS A 400 28.44 24.98 2.87
CA LYS A 400 28.83 23.62 2.44
C LYS A 400 28.17 22.58 3.34
N GLY A 401 28.09 21.35 2.86
CA GLY A 401 27.61 20.20 3.63
C GLY A 401 27.82 18.91 2.85
N SER A 402 27.65 17.77 3.53
CA SER A 402 27.67 16.46 2.90
C SER A 402 26.26 15.86 2.97
N ILE A 403 25.79 15.34 1.85
CA ILE A 403 24.44 14.79 1.68
C ILE A 403 24.57 13.38 1.12
N THR A 404 23.80 12.43 1.64
CA THR A 404 23.59 11.11 1.03
C THR A 404 22.18 11.08 0.42
N LEU A 405 22.11 10.84 -0.91
CA LEU A 405 20.87 10.66 -1.65
C LEU A 405 20.72 9.19 -2.03
N GLU A 406 19.70 8.53 -1.47
CA GLU A 406 19.39 7.13 -1.71
C GLU A 406 18.21 7.02 -2.69
N TYR A 407 18.32 6.13 -3.69
CA TYR A 407 17.33 5.97 -4.77
C TYR A 407 17.18 4.50 -5.16
N ASP A 408 16.08 4.13 -5.81
CA ASP A 408 15.84 2.76 -6.29
C ASP A 408 16.68 2.45 -7.55
N LYS A 409 17.67 1.57 -7.37
CA LYS A 409 18.58 1.15 -8.47
C LYS A 409 17.89 0.32 -9.56
N SER A 410 16.69 -0.21 -9.31
CA SER A 410 15.92 -0.99 -10.29
C SER A 410 15.19 -0.11 -11.30
N ARG A 411 15.08 1.19 -11.01
CA ARG A 411 14.43 2.16 -11.89
C ARG A 411 15.50 2.97 -12.65
N ASP A 412 15.66 2.68 -13.93
CA ASP A 412 16.72 3.23 -14.78
C ASP A 412 16.85 4.77 -14.74
N TYR A 413 15.72 5.47 -14.66
CA TYR A 413 15.72 6.94 -14.64
C TYR A 413 16.17 7.55 -13.31
N GLU A 414 16.01 6.85 -12.17
CA GLU A 414 16.28 7.42 -10.86
C GLU A 414 17.76 7.78 -10.68
N ARG A 415 18.64 6.97 -11.26
CA ARG A 415 20.06 7.30 -11.30
C ARG A 415 20.34 8.61 -12.02
N ALA A 416 19.73 8.80 -13.21
CA ALA A 416 19.94 10.02 -14.00
C ALA A 416 19.41 11.26 -13.25
N VAL A 417 18.25 11.14 -12.59
CA VAL A 417 17.68 12.20 -11.75
C VAL A 417 18.59 12.50 -10.57
N ALA A 418 19.09 11.48 -9.86
CA ALA A 418 20.00 11.63 -8.73
C ALA A 418 21.32 12.31 -9.13
N ASP A 419 21.90 11.92 -10.27
CA ASP A 419 23.14 12.50 -10.79
C ASP A 419 22.94 13.98 -11.23
N TYR A 420 21.78 14.32 -11.78
CA TYR A 420 21.41 15.70 -12.06
C TYR A 420 21.29 16.53 -10.76
N CYS A 421 20.54 16.07 -9.77
CA CYS A 421 20.41 16.75 -8.48
C CYS A 421 21.75 16.93 -7.79
N LYS A 422 22.62 15.90 -7.81
CA LYS A 422 23.99 15.98 -7.32
C LYS A 422 24.79 17.11 -7.99
N SER A 423 24.66 17.25 -9.32
CA SER A 423 25.32 18.30 -10.09
C SER A 423 24.85 19.70 -9.64
N VAL A 424 23.54 19.92 -9.57
CA VAL A 424 22.95 21.19 -9.13
C VAL A 424 23.36 21.56 -7.69
N TRP A 425 23.27 20.59 -6.76
CA TRP A 425 23.60 20.83 -5.35
C TRP A 425 25.12 21.00 -5.12
N LYS A 426 25.96 20.43 -6.00
CA LYS A 426 27.41 20.72 -5.98
C LYS A 426 27.68 22.18 -6.28
N ASP A 427 26.94 22.80 -7.21
CA ASP A 427 27.07 24.22 -7.55
C ASP A 427 26.59 25.15 -6.43
N LEU A 428 25.79 24.62 -5.50
CA LEU A 428 25.41 25.27 -4.22
C LEU A 428 26.44 25.04 -3.10
N GLY A 429 27.50 24.26 -3.31
CA GLY A 429 28.55 24.00 -2.33
C GLY A 429 28.45 22.69 -1.57
N PHE A 430 27.53 21.80 -1.93
CA PHE A 430 27.35 20.52 -1.26
C PHE A 430 28.16 19.38 -1.89
N THR A 431 28.66 18.47 -1.05
CA THR A 431 29.20 17.19 -1.48
C THR A 431 28.10 16.15 -1.40
N VAL A 432 27.67 15.61 -2.56
CA VAL A 432 26.56 14.66 -2.62
C VAL A 432 27.08 13.27 -3.00
N LYS A 433 26.77 12.28 -2.15
CA LYS A 433 26.94 10.86 -2.43
C LYS A 433 25.61 10.30 -2.88
N THR A 434 25.53 9.74 -4.08
CA THR A 434 24.35 9.04 -4.58
C THR A 434 24.50 7.53 -4.34
N GLU A 435 23.47 6.88 -3.79
CA GLU A 435 23.48 5.45 -3.47
C GLU A 435 22.24 4.75 -4.02
N GLY A 436 22.46 3.81 -4.95
CA GLY A 436 21.37 2.94 -5.42
C GLY A 436 21.07 1.84 -4.39
N LYS A 437 19.83 1.79 -3.95
CA LYS A 437 19.30 0.80 -3.00
C LYS A 437 18.29 -0.12 -3.70
N THR A 438 17.80 -1.15 -3.03
CA THR A 438 16.65 -1.92 -3.50
C THR A 438 15.35 -1.22 -3.11
N ALA A 439 14.28 -1.46 -3.86
CA ALA A 439 12.94 -0.96 -3.50
C ALA A 439 12.52 -1.42 -2.10
N GLY A 440 12.75 -2.70 -1.76
CA GLY A 440 12.44 -3.24 -0.44
C GLY A 440 13.16 -2.53 0.71
N TYR A 441 14.42 -2.12 0.51
CA TYR A 441 15.15 -1.34 1.52
C TYR A 441 14.54 0.05 1.72
N LEU A 442 14.19 0.75 0.63
CA LEU A 442 13.60 2.09 0.71
C LEU A 442 12.19 2.04 1.32
N ASN A 443 11.40 1.05 0.95
CA ASN A 443 10.07 0.83 1.54
C ASN A 443 10.17 0.52 3.04
N GLY A 444 11.16 -0.29 3.45
CA GLY A 444 11.42 -0.56 4.86
C GLY A 444 11.75 0.70 5.67
N ILE A 445 12.46 1.68 5.09
CA ILE A 445 12.71 2.96 5.79
C ILE A 445 11.40 3.72 6.05
N VAL A 446 10.47 3.68 5.10
CA VAL A 446 9.18 4.36 5.23
C VAL A 446 8.29 3.64 6.24
N SER A 447 8.13 2.32 6.13
CA SER A 447 7.28 1.53 7.02
C SER A 447 7.80 1.49 8.46
N ASP A 448 9.12 1.33 8.63
CA ASP A 448 9.74 1.24 9.95
C ASP A 448 10.13 2.61 10.53
N LYS A 449 9.84 3.70 9.79
CA LYS A 449 10.14 5.10 10.16
C LYS A 449 11.61 5.34 10.57
N THR A 450 12.54 4.70 9.85
CA THR A 450 13.97 4.68 10.19
C THR A 450 14.81 5.71 9.44
N LEU A 451 14.18 6.71 8.78
CA LEU A 451 14.92 7.80 8.12
C LEU A 451 15.60 8.73 9.14
N THR A 452 14.98 8.96 10.28
CA THR A 452 15.38 9.90 11.33
C THR A 452 16.54 9.37 12.18
N ASP A 453 17.72 9.23 11.57
CA ASP A 453 18.94 8.80 12.25
C ASP A 453 19.94 9.94 12.52
N GLY A 454 19.52 11.18 12.28
CA GLY A 454 20.32 12.39 12.47
C GLY A 454 21.40 12.60 11.41
N LYS A 455 21.41 11.79 10.35
CA LYS A 455 22.35 11.97 9.25
C LYS A 455 21.72 12.81 8.14
N ASN A 456 22.56 13.50 7.36
CA ASN A 456 22.10 14.32 6.25
C ASN A 456 21.68 13.41 5.06
N ARG A 457 20.58 12.68 5.27
CA ARG A 457 20.02 11.72 4.32
C ARG A 457 18.81 12.28 3.60
N ILE A 458 18.71 11.91 2.34
CA ILE A 458 17.54 12.12 1.49
C ILE A 458 17.21 10.75 0.90
N ILE A 459 15.96 10.31 0.98
CA ILE A 459 15.50 9.12 0.29
C ILE A 459 14.52 9.49 -0.83
N ALA A 460 14.60 8.73 -1.91
CA ALA A 460 13.67 8.82 -3.03
C ALA A 460 12.59 7.75 -2.88
N THR A 461 11.33 8.15 -2.93
CA THR A 461 10.20 7.20 -2.95
C THR A 461 8.97 7.82 -3.58
N ASP A 462 7.97 6.99 -3.86
CA ASP A 462 6.69 7.44 -4.37
C ASP A 462 5.79 7.89 -3.21
N PHE A 463 5.24 9.10 -3.29
CA PHE A 463 4.28 9.61 -2.34
C PHE A 463 2.87 9.41 -2.89
N GLN A 464 2.20 8.37 -2.39
CA GLN A 464 0.90 7.92 -2.87
C GLN A 464 -0.24 8.61 -2.11
N CYS A 465 -1.27 9.07 -2.84
CA CYS A 465 -2.53 9.50 -2.24
C CYS A 465 -3.44 8.30 -2.02
N VAL A 466 -3.86 8.08 -0.79
CA VAL A 466 -4.73 6.96 -0.38
C VAL A 466 -6.11 7.41 0.09
N THR A 467 -6.42 8.70 -0.11
CA THR A 467 -7.72 9.30 0.16
C THR A 467 -8.32 9.87 -1.13
N PRO A 468 -9.65 10.02 -1.22
CA PRO A 468 -10.32 10.54 -2.41
C PRO A 468 -9.98 12.00 -2.75
N ASP A 469 -9.33 12.71 -1.86
CA ASP A 469 -8.87 14.08 -2.00
C ASP A 469 -7.48 14.25 -1.38
N ALA A 470 -6.98 15.48 -1.31
CA ALA A 470 -5.65 15.79 -0.81
C ALA A 470 -5.44 15.52 0.70
N TYR A 471 -6.48 15.22 1.47
CA TYR A 471 -6.42 15.06 2.92
C TYR A 471 -5.29 14.14 3.37
N GLY A 472 -5.24 12.92 2.83
CA GLY A 472 -4.25 11.93 3.27
C GLY A 472 -2.80 12.32 2.98
N MET A 473 -2.56 13.08 1.90
CA MET A 473 -1.21 13.57 1.58
C MET A 473 -0.78 14.74 2.46
N LEU A 474 -1.72 15.52 2.96
CA LEU A 474 -1.44 16.72 3.75
C LEU A 474 -1.38 16.41 5.23
N VAL A 475 -2.45 15.85 5.81
CA VAL A 475 -2.53 15.68 7.25
C VAL A 475 -1.57 14.63 7.83
N GLY A 476 -1.04 13.74 7.02
CA GLY A 476 0.00 12.78 7.44
C GLY A 476 1.30 13.42 7.93
N PHE A 477 1.57 14.69 7.56
CA PHE A 477 2.71 15.45 8.06
C PHE A 477 2.45 16.17 9.40
N SER A 478 1.20 16.24 9.84
CA SER A 478 0.88 16.83 11.14
C SER A 478 1.30 15.92 12.29
N SER A 479 1.88 16.48 13.34
CA SER A 479 2.16 15.73 14.58
C SER A 479 0.88 15.24 15.25
N VAL A 480 -0.23 15.97 15.10
CA VAL A 480 -1.52 15.64 15.72
C VAL A 480 -2.29 14.57 14.95
N TYR A 481 -2.25 14.63 13.59
CA TYR A 481 -3.06 13.77 12.73
C TYR A 481 -2.26 12.65 12.03
N SER A 482 -0.98 12.55 12.32
CA SER A 482 -0.09 11.54 11.73
C SER A 482 -0.37 10.10 12.19
N GLY A 483 -1.19 9.92 13.23
CA GLY A 483 -1.49 8.62 13.81
C GLY A 483 -0.41 8.09 14.74
N ALA A 484 0.53 8.95 15.19
CA ALA A 484 1.56 8.58 16.15
C ALA A 484 0.99 7.94 17.41
N PRO A 485 1.70 6.98 18.01
CA PRO A 485 1.36 6.47 19.33
C PRO A 485 1.53 7.57 20.38
N VAL A 486 0.73 7.51 21.45
CA VAL A 486 0.83 8.40 22.60
C VAL A 486 1.42 7.66 23.79
N ASP A 487 2.20 8.36 24.61
CA ASP A 487 2.70 7.83 25.87
C ASP A 487 1.63 8.00 26.96
N LEU A 488 0.97 6.92 27.30
CA LEU A 488 -0.08 6.88 28.34
C LEU A 488 0.46 7.01 29.77
N SER A 489 1.79 6.99 29.96
CA SER A 489 2.43 7.12 31.28
C SER A 489 2.59 8.57 31.76
N VAL A 490 2.30 9.56 30.90
CA VAL A 490 2.43 10.98 31.18
C VAL A 490 1.06 11.68 31.29
N ASP A 491 0.97 12.69 32.15
CA ASP A 491 -0.30 13.43 32.37
C ASP A 491 -0.65 14.36 31.21
N GLU A 492 0.33 14.79 30.42
CA GLU A 492 0.14 15.69 29.28
C GLU A 492 0.55 14.99 27.98
N ILE A 493 -0.36 14.94 27.02
CA ILE A 493 -0.10 14.32 25.73
C ILE A 493 0.93 15.14 24.98
N THR A 494 2.04 14.51 24.65
CA THR A 494 3.07 15.09 23.79
C THR A 494 2.99 14.43 22.43
N TYR A 495 2.61 15.19 21.40
CA TYR A 495 2.60 14.70 20.04
C TYR A 495 4.03 14.63 19.50
N THR A 496 4.48 13.44 19.22
CA THR A 496 5.71 13.22 18.45
C THR A 496 5.37 13.07 16.99
N SER A 497 6.25 13.52 16.09
CA SER A 497 6.02 13.32 14.67
C SER A 497 6.01 11.82 14.35
N ALA A 498 4.91 11.34 13.79
CA ALA A 498 4.84 10.00 13.24
C ALA A 498 5.31 9.93 11.77
N HIS A 499 5.43 11.07 11.11
CA HIS A 499 5.95 11.08 9.75
C HIS A 499 7.42 10.65 9.75
N PHE A 500 7.78 9.71 8.88
CA PHE A 500 9.12 9.12 8.84
C PHE A 500 10.26 10.10 8.57
N THR A 501 9.95 11.35 8.17
CA THR A 501 10.92 12.45 8.03
C THR A 501 11.27 13.14 9.34
N GLY A 502 10.52 12.92 10.41
CA GLY A 502 10.64 13.64 11.67
C GLY A 502 10.12 15.09 11.62
N PHE A 503 9.38 15.46 10.58
CA PHE A 503 8.80 16.80 10.46
C PHE A 503 7.73 17.05 11.52
N ALA A 504 7.85 18.17 12.24
CA ALA A 504 6.88 18.70 13.20
C ALA A 504 6.89 20.23 13.14
N ASP A 505 5.71 20.85 13.03
CA ASP A 505 5.58 22.30 12.90
C ASP A 505 4.21 22.76 13.43
N GLU A 506 4.18 23.60 14.47
CA GLU A 506 2.95 24.04 15.14
C GLU A 506 2.00 24.83 14.22
N GLU A 507 2.55 25.65 13.30
CA GLU A 507 1.75 26.40 12.33
C GLU A 507 1.06 25.45 11.34
N TYR A 508 1.77 24.40 10.94
CA TYR A 508 1.22 23.35 10.07
C TYR A 508 0.12 22.56 10.78
N ASP A 509 0.34 22.19 12.03
CA ASP A 509 -0.64 21.46 12.84
C ASP A 509 -1.93 22.28 13.01
N ALA A 510 -1.82 23.59 13.24
CA ALA A 510 -2.98 24.49 13.34
C ALA A 510 -3.80 24.53 12.03
N VAL A 511 -3.15 24.53 10.87
CA VAL A 511 -3.87 24.47 9.58
C VAL A 511 -4.51 23.10 9.37
N CYS A 512 -3.88 22.03 9.82
CA CYS A 512 -4.50 20.69 9.78
C CYS A 512 -5.74 20.61 10.69
N ASP A 513 -5.76 21.27 11.85
CA ASP A 513 -6.95 21.42 12.68
C ASP A 513 -8.09 22.11 11.92
N GLU A 514 -7.78 23.16 11.14
CA GLU A 514 -8.78 23.82 10.30
C GLU A 514 -9.32 22.90 9.18
N ILE A 515 -8.48 22.05 8.57
CA ILE A 515 -8.95 21.07 7.56
C ILE A 515 -9.97 20.11 8.18
N VAL A 516 -9.68 19.62 9.38
CA VAL A 516 -10.51 18.63 10.07
C VAL A 516 -11.79 19.27 10.61
N GLY A 517 -11.68 20.48 11.19
CA GLY A 517 -12.81 21.23 11.76
C GLY A 517 -13.66 22.01 10.74
N ALA A 518 -13.33 21.95 9.44
CA ALA A 518 -14.03 22.73 8.42
C ALA A 518 -15.51 22.32 8.30
N LEU A 519 -16.42 23.29 8.47
CA LEU A 519 -17.87 23.07 8.44
C LEU A 519 -18.44 22.93 7.01
N ASN A 520 -17.68 23.29 5.99
CA ASN A 520 -18.10 23.20 4.60
C ASN A 520 -16.90 22.94 3.68
N ASN A 521 -17.21 22.56 2.45
CA ASN A 521 -16.19 22.17 1.48
C ASN A 521 -15.31 23.33 1.00
N GLU A 522 -15.80 24.57 1.00
CA GLU A 522 -15.02 25.75 0.61
C GLU A 522 -13.93 26.07 1.66
N ALA A 523 -14.31 26.14 2.94
CA ALA A 523 -13.37 26.34 4.02
C ALA A 523 -12.34 25.21 4.10
N ARG A 524 -12.76 23.97 3.85
CA ARG A 524 -11.89 22.82 3.84
C ARG A 524 -10.88 22.85 2.68
N ALA A 525 -11.32 23.22 1.47
CA ALA A 525 -10.44 23.40 0.32
C ALA A 525 -9.39 24.47 0.57
N ASP A 526 -9.81 25.65 1.12
CA ASP A 526 -8.92 26.74 1.44
C ASP A 526 -7.85 26.32 2.47
N ALA A 527 -8.24 25.60 3.52
CA ALA A 527 -7.30 25.10 4.51
C ALA A 527 -6.31 24.08 3.89
N MET A 528 -6.77 23.17 3.04
CA MET A 528 -5.88 22.23 2.34
C MET A 528 -4.90 22.94 1.38
N HIS A 529 -5.34 23.98 0.68
CA HIS A 529 -4.45 24.78 -0.18
C HIS A 529 -3.37 25.48 0.65
N ARG A 530 -3.72 26.02 1.82
CA ARG A 530 -2.75 26.63 2.76
C ARG A 530 -1.79 25.60 3.34
N ALA A 531 -2.27 24.42 3.70
CA ALA A 531 -1.42 23.32 4.18
C ALA A 531 -0.37 22.92 3.13
N GLU A 532 -0.77 22.79 1.86
CA GLU A 532 0.19 22.51 0.79
C GLU A 532 1.23 23.64 0.66
N ALA A 533 0.80 24.89 0.68
CA ALA A 533 1.71 26.04 0.60
C ALA A 533 2.74 26.03 1.75
N LEU A 534 2.31 25.71 2.97
CA LEU A 534 3.20 25.55 4.12
C LEU A 534 4.18 24.39 3.96
N LEU A 535 3.75 23.22 3.46
CA LEU A 535 4.67 22.12 3.18
C LEU A 535 5.74 22.51 2.16
N ILE A 536 5.39 23.28 1.15
CA ILE A 536 6.36 23.80 0.18
C ILE A 536 7.30 24.81 0.83
N GLU A 537 6.80 25.64 1.73
CA GLU A 537 7.62 26.62 2.47
C GLU A 537 8.58 25.94 3.44
N LYS A 538 8.09 25.03 4.28
CA LYS A 538 8.89 24.30 5.28
C LYS A 538 9.75 23.20 4.65
N SER A 539 9.38 22.74 3.45
CA SER A 539 10.12 21.81 2.59
C SER A 539 10.61 20.52 3.27
N PRO A 540 9.78 19.74 3.98
CA PRO A 540 10.22 18.43 4.48
C PRO A 540 10.44 17.43 3.34
N LEU A 541 10.03 17.78 2.14
CA LEU A 541 10.07 16.97 0.92
C LEU A 541 10.34 17.83 -0.32
N ILE A 542 10.76 17.17 -1.40
CA ILE A 542 10.94 17.78 -2.72
C ILE A 542 10.08 16.97 -3.72
N PRO A 543 8.89 17.44 -4.10
CA PRO A 543 8.12 16.83 -5.16
C PRO A 543 8.83 17.04 -6.50
N LEU A 544 8.97 16.00 -7.33
CA LEU A 544 9.73 16.06 -8.59
C LEU A 544 8.83 15.92 -9.83
N PHE A 545 8.08 14.82 -9.94
CA PHE A 545 7.13 14.61 -11.03
C PHE A 545 5.99 13.69 -10.59
N CYS A 546 4.84 13.81 -11.26
CA CYS A 546 3.69 12.94 -11.02
C CYS A 546 3.91 11.59 -11.69
N ASN A 547 3.62 10.52 -10.95
CA ASN A 547 3.80 9.16 -11.42
C ASN A 547 2.73 8.75 -12.44
N THR A 548 3.09 7.76 -13.24
CA THR A 548 2.19 7.08 -14.17
C THR A 548 2.41 5.58 -14.07
N ASP A 549 1.33 4.83 -14.04
CA ASP A 549 1.37 3.39 -14.19
C ASP A 549 1.50 3.05 -15.68
N ILE A 550 2.64 2.46 -16.08
CA ILE A 550 2.92 2.05 -17.45
C ILE A 550 3.12 0.55 -17.46
N TYR A 551 2.35 -0.14 -18.28
CA TYR A 551 2.47 -1.59 -18.40
C TYR A 551 2.19 -2.09 -19.81
N ALA A 552 2.79 -3.21 -20.14
CA ALA A 552 2.49 -3.99 -21.33
C ALA A 552 1.83 -5.32 -20.94
N THR A 553 0.97 -5.84 -21.82
CA THR A 553 0.34 -7.14 -21.61
C THR A 553 0.40 -7.98 -22.87
N LYS A 554 0.53 -9.30 -22.69
CA LYS A 554 0.39 -10.29 -23.74
C LYS A 554 -0.78 -11.20 -23.43
N GLU A 555 -1.66 -11.37 -24.44
CA GLU A 555 -2.80 -12.29 -24.35
C GLU A 555 -3.76 -12.03 -23.18
N LEU A 556 -3.60 -10.92 -22.44
CA LEU A 556 -4.48 -10.49 -21.37
C LEU A 556 -5.51 -9.46 -21.84
N SER A 557 -6.70 -9.52 -21.26
CA SER A 557 -7.77 -8.53 -21.43
C SER A 557 -8.59 -8.40 -20.16
N GLY A 558 -9.36 -7.32 -20.02
CA GLY A 558 -10.23 -7.09 -18.85
C GLY A 558 -9.52 -6.55 -17.61
N ILE A 559 -8.30 -6.03 -17.76
CA ILE A 559 -7.56 -5.33 -16.70
C ILE A 559 -8.23 -3.99 -16.43
N LYS A 560 -8.46 -3.68 -15.17
CA LYS A 560 -9.00 -2.40 -14.71
C LYS A 560 -8.24 -1.95 -13.47
N HIS A 561 -8.23 -0.64 -13.28
CA HIS A 561 -7.74 0.03 -12.08
C HIS A 561 -8.87 0.88 -11.51
N ASP A 562 -8.84 1.12 -10.21
CA ASP A 562 -9.68 2.10 -9.56
C ASP A 562 -9.03 3.49 -9.53
N TYR A 563 -9.59 4.40 -8.74
CA TYR A 563 -9.07 5.76 -8.55
C TYR A 563 -7.67 5.77 -7.92
N PHE A 564 -7.39 4.86 -7.00
CA PHE A 564 -6.11 4.76 -6.27
C PHE A 564 -5.04 4.00 -7.06
N GLY A 565 -5.38 3.49 -8.25
CA GLY A 565 -4.50 2.64 -9.04
C GLY A 565 -4.46 1.19 -8.58
N THR A 566 -5.33 0.78 -7.65
CA THR A 566 -5.44 -0.61 -7.21
C THR A 566 -5.95 -1.50 -8.34
N TRP A 567 -5.53 -2.76 -8.34
CA TRP A 567 -5.94 -3.70 -9.37
C TRP A 567 -7.35 -4.21 -9.14
N ASN A 568 -8.14 -4.24 -10.22
CA ASN A 568 -9.37 -4.99 -10.30
C ASN A 568 -9.29 -5.98 -11.46
N PHE A 569 -8.87 -7.21 -11.14
CA PHE A 569 -8.62 -8.27 -12.11
C PHE A 569 -9.73 -9.32 -12.17
N THR A 570 -10.84 -9.10 -11.50
CA THR A 570 -11.96 -10.06 -11.46
C THR A 570 -12.43 -10.49 -12.85
N LYS A 571 -12.37 -9.59 -13.84
CA LYS A 571 -12.77 -9.86 -15.23
C LYS A 571 -11.58 -10.09 -16.17
N MET A 572 -10.37 -10.18 -15.64
CA MET A 572 -9.21 -10.44 -16.47
C MET A 572 -9.29 -11.85 -17.06
N SER A 573 -8.94 -11.95 -18.33
CA SER A 573 -8.89 -13.24 -19.04
C SER A 573 -7.64 -13.33 -19.88
N GLN A 574 -7.09 -14.53 -20.01
CA GLN A 574 -5.93 -14.85 -20.81
C GLN A 574 -6.35 -15.66 -22.03
N LYS A 575 -5.97 -15.20 -23.23
CA LYS A 575 -6.21 -15.92 -24.47
C LYS A 575 -5.39 -17.21 -24.48
N ASN A 576 -6.03 -18.32 -24.83
CA ASN A 576 -5.39 -19.64 -24.90
C ASN A 576 -4.73 -20.09 -23.58
N TYR A 577 -5.27 -19.67 -22.43
CA TYR A 577 -4.68 -19.95 -21.11
C TYR A 577 -4.34 -21.42 -20.87
N LYS A 578 -5.10 -22.35 -21.45
CA LYS A 578 -4.85 -23.80 -21.35
C LYS A 578 -3.45 -24.24 -21.80
N LYS A 579 -2.78 -23.44 -22.65
CA LYS A 579 -1.40 -23.68 -23.08
C LYS A 579 -0.36 -23.33 -22.00
N TYR A 580 -0.76 -22.57 -21.01
CA TYR A 580 0.11 -21.99 -19.99
C TYR A 580 -0.21 -22.52 -18.58
N LEU A 581 -1.11 -23.51 -18.50
CA LEU A 581 -1.35 -24.21 -17.25
C LEU A 581 -0.08 -25.01 -16.88
N PRO A 582 0.28 -25.05 -15.60
CA PRO A 582 1.40 -25.88 -15.14
C PRO A 582 1.18 -27.36 -15.53
N GLU A 583 2.24 -28.04 -15.96
CA GLU A 583 2.19 -29.48 -16.13
C GLU A 583 1.88 -30.14 -14.78
N GLU A 584 0.98 -31.14 -14.77
CA GLU A 584 0.69 -31.89 -13.56
C GLU A 584 1.96 -32.60 -13.10
N ILE A 585 2.49 -32.22 -11.96
CA ILE A 585 3.49 -33.02 -11.26
C ILE A 585 2.73 -34.17 -10.63
N VAL A 586 2.81 -35.31 -11.24
CA VAL A 586 2.32 -36.59 -10.64
C VAL A 586 3.23 -36.86 -9.46
N ASP A 587 2.72 -36.67 -8.26
CA ASP A 587 3.45 -36.97 -7.02
C ASP A 587 3.59 -38.49 -6.94
N ALA A 588 4.78 -39.01 -7.29
CA ALA A 588 5.11 -40.43 -7.23
C ALA A 588 5.13 -40.99 -5.78
N THR A 589 4.83 -40.13 -4.79
CA THR A 589 4.82 -40.50 -3.35
C THR A 589 3.41 -40.76 -2.81
N ALA A 590 2.35 -40.53 -3.59
CA ALA A 590 0.97 -40.74 -3.13
C ALA A 590 0.56 -42.22 -3.08
N ASP A 591 1.31 -43.12 -3.74
CA ASP A 591 1.02 -44.56 -3.74
C ASP A 591 1.62 -45.33 -2.55
N ASP A 592 2.49 -44.72 -1.73
CA ASP A 592 3.11 -45.41 -0.59
C ASP A 592 2.37 -45.21 0.75
N HIS A 593 1.38 -44.33 0.83
CA HIS A 593 0.62 -44.15 2.06
C HIS A 593 -0.62 -45.03 2.23
N ASP A 594 -1.13 -45.61 1.14
CA ASP A 594 -2.26 -46.56 1.24
C ASP A 594 -1.84 -47.99 1.65
N ASN A 595 -0.52 -48.27 1.73
CA ASN A 595 0.00 -49.55 2.21
C ASN A 595 0.50 -49.55 3.65
N ALA A 596 0.53 -48.40 4.32
CA ALA A 596 0.98 -48.29 5.73
C ALA A 596 -0.14 -48.59 6.73
N ASP A 597 -1.39 -48.35 6.38
CA ASP A 597 -2.55 -48.58 7.27
C ASP A 597 -2.99 -50.05 7.37
N ASN A 598 -2.39 -50.98 6.60
CA ASN A 598 -2.69 -52.41 6.69
C ASN A 598 -1.63 -53.25 7.39
N ALA A 599 -0.58 -52.61 7.96
CA ALA A 599 0.49 -53.32 8.65
C ALA A 599 0.38 -53.32 10.20
N ASP A 600 -0.49 -52.49 10.76
CA ASP A 600 -0.64 -52.35 12.23
C ASP A 600 -1.73 -53.27 12.84
N ASP A 601 -2.54 -53.96 12.04
CA ASP A 601 -3.56 -54.89 12.55
C ASP A 601 -3.08 -56.36 12.70
N ALA A 602 -1.79 -56.65 12.46
CA ALA A 602 -1.26 -58.04 12.54
C ALA A 602 -0.29 -58.27 13.76
N ALA A 603 -0.09 -57.29 14.65
CA ALA A 603 0.85 -57.40 15.75
C ALA A 603 0.23 -57.40 17.17
N ALA A 604 -1.10 -57.56 17.28
CA ALA A 604 -1.79 -57.51 18.59
C ALA A 604 -2.28 -58.90 19.09
N GLU A 605 -1.68 -60.01 18.67
CA GLU A 605 -1.89 -61.30 19.30
C GLU A 605 -0.51 -62.00 19.47
N ASN A 606 0.16 -61.76 20.61
CA ASN A 606 0.98 -62.73 21.33
C ASN A 606 1.92 -62.00 22.29
N GLY A 607 1.69 -62.18 23.59
CA GLY A 607 2.72 -61.89 24.57
C GLY A 607 2.25 -61.41 25.94
N GLU A 608 1.36 -62.20 26.57
CA GLU A 608 1.31 -62.20 28.05
C GLU A 608 2.56 -62.90 28.63
N ASN A 609 3.01 -62.39 29.73
CA ASN A 609 3.91 -62.93 30.75
C ASN A 609 5.41 -62.54 30.68
N ALA A 610 5.78 -61.73 31.63
CA ALA A 610 6.67 -62.08 32.76
C ALA A 610 7.26 -60.80 33.36
N ASP A 611 6.73 -60.39 34.49
CA ASP A 611 7.34 -60.46 35.85
C ASP A 611 8.56 -59.57 36.13
N ASN A 612 8.30 -58.65 37.03
CA ASN A 612 9.04 -58.26 38.27
C ASN A 612 10.56 -57.95 38.20
N THR A 613 10.91 -56.81 38.68
CA THR A 613 11.72 -56.46 39.89
C THR A 613 12.53 -55.19 39.67
N ALA A 614 12.21 -54.18 40.46
CA ALA A 614 12.94 -53.51 41.52
C ALA A 614 14.24 -52.73 41.23
N ALA A 615 14.18 -51.50 41.74
CA ALA A 615 15.21 -50.70 42.44
C ALA A 615 16.37 -50.13 41.56
N GLU A 616 16.53 -48.89 41.45
CA GLU A 616 17.03 -47.79 42.32
C GLU A 616 16.77 -46.44 41.69
#